data_8f5b3e476c36c57b08b32ba4b55a5b33
#
_entry.id   8f5b3e476c36c57b08b32ba4b55a5b33
#
_cell.length_a   1.000
_cell.length_b   1.000
_cell.length_c   1.000
_cell.angle_alpha   90.00
_cell.angle_beta   90.00
_cell.angle_gamma   90.00
#
_symmetry.space_group_name_H-M   'P 1'
#
loop_
_entity.id
_entity.type
_entity.pdbx_description
1 polymer ?
#
loop_
_entity_poly.entity_id
_entity_poly.type
_entity_poly.pdbx_seq_one_letter_code
_entity_poly.pdbx_strand_id
1 'polypeptide(L)'
;MAHKIKALAISIGATLVFTSFASHAEITLLKQDPQAGDPLSRLNFTVGGSIRPQFNMMTGDGDKGSYKRNGFDGGTRFRFAADYYLFDDISWISYYELGVNIPALFDWDNHYAEGANNTTRRMLYTGLKSDTWGTLTYGQQNSIYYDVVGVKTDIWDYDMIGQAPGNGINGDYDGSYRSRNMLKYKKTVGDVDLYGSYLFEDSEYLPGNGLRYKRKGGGSVGADYHIMKDLTWGTAWNYTRAEMRDPSTSDSKIYDQNIVGTALSWTPDNWTFSFGGGWYQNFLTTKKTDVHNYFAGDAWGIEYFAGYKFPINQYAVKSIQPYFMGDRLQYVNGRNYQRIDNGLGISFQLDYGFRVDYEHVFTSSTDNLGDMNLVRLRYDF
;
A
#
# COMPACT_ATOMS: atom_id res chain seq x y z
N MET A 1 -22.99 -14.96 54.41
CA MET A 1 -23.56 -14.65 53.07
C MET A 1 -22.49 -13.91 52.27
N ALA A 2 -21.78 -14.61 51.42
CA ALA A 2 -20.69 -14.04 50.61
C ALA A 2 -21.19 -13.84 49.20
N HIS A 3 -21.37 -12.59 48.77
CA HIS A 3 -21.65 -12.26 47.40
C HIS A 3 -20.39 -12.38 46.53
N LYS A 4 -20.40 -13.35 45.66
CA LYS A 4 -19.40 -13.48 44.58
C LYS A 4 -19.72 -12.43 43.52
N ILE A 5 -18.89 -11.41 43.41
CA ILE A 5 -18.87 -10.50 42.29
C ILE A 5 -18.11 -11.23 41.18
N LYS A 6 -18.83 -11.66 40.15
CA LYS A 6 -18.21 -12.13 38.92
C LYS A 6 -17.67 -10.91 38.17
N ALA A 7 -16.36 -10.79 38.10
CA ALA A 7 -15.71 -9.85 37.19
C ALA A 7 -15.99 -10.30 35.75
N LEU A 8 -16.75 -9.48 35.05
CA LEU A 8 -16.96 -9.62 33.59
C LEU A 8 -15.69 -9.14 32.92
N ALA A 9 -14.83 -10.09 32.55
CA ALA A 9 -13.71 -9.79 31.69
C ALA A 9 -14.24 -9.46 30.30
N ILE A 10 -14.29 -8.18 29.97
CA ILE A 10 -14.53 -7.72 28.61
C ILE A 10 -13.19 -7.99 27.87
N SER A 11 -13.16 -9.09 27.14
CA SER A 11 -12.12 -9.31 26.15
C SER A 11 -12.33 -8.30 25.02
N ILE A 12 -11.58 -7.22 25.05
CA ILE A 12 -11.43 -6.33 23.90
C ILE A 12 -10.59 -7.12 22.92
N GLY A 13 -11.26 -7.79 22.00
CA GLY A 13 -10.60 -8.41 20.85
C GLY A 13 -9.80 -7.33 20.14
N ALA A 14 -8.50 -7.51 20.06
CA ALA A 14 -7.63 -6.64 19.30
C ALA A 14 -8.06 -6.71 17.84
N THR A 15 -8.95 -5.82 17.45
CA THR A 15 -9.27 -5.55 16.07
C THR A 15 -7.98 -5.10 15.43
N LEU A 16 -7.48 -5.85 14.47
CA LEU A 16 -6.37 -5.45 13.62
C LEU A 16 -6.70 -4.08 13.03
N VAL A 17 -6.22 -3.05 13.67
CA VAL A 17 -6.25 -1.70 13.15
C VAL A 17 -5.23 -1.68 12.02
N PHE A 18 -5.69 -1.95 10.80
CA PHE A 18 -5.07 -1.32 9.66
C PHE A 18 -5.32 0.18 9.84
N THR A 19 -4.38 0.86 10.47
CA THR A 19 -4.36 2.31 10.52
C THR A 19 -3.96 2.86 9.16
N SER A 20 -4.71 2.53 8.12
CA SER A 20 -4.85 3.44 7.01
C SER A 20 -5.91 4.45 7.45
N PHE A 21 -5.56 5.70 7.50
CA PHE A 21 -6.39 6.84 7.84
C PHE A 21 -7.63 6.95 6.94
N ALA A 22 -8.62 6.14 7.18
CA ALA A 22 -9.99 6.34 6.74
C ALA A 22 -10.86 5.40 7.56
N SER A 23 -11.85 5.94 8.23
CA SER A 23 -12.96 5.15 8.76
C SER A 23 -13.68 4.51 7.57
N HIS A 24 -13.20 3.36 7.13
CA HIS A 24 -13.91 2.56 6.14
C HIS A 24 -15.09 1.93 6.86
N ALA A 25 -16.27 2.33 6.49
CA ALA A 25 -17.48 1.66 6.90
C ALA A 25 -17.56 0.33 6.14
N GLU A 26 -16.84 -0.70 6.61
CA GLU A 26 -17.05 -2.05 6.10
C GLU A 26 -18.45 -2.53 6.53
N ILE A 27 -19.20 -3.02 5.57
CA ILE A 27 -20.55 -3.55 5.79
C ILE A 27 -20.40 -5.01 6.25
N THR A 28 -20.76 -5.29 7.50
CA THR A 28 -20.83 -6.66 7.99
C THR A 28 -22.10 -7.31 7.48
N LEU A 29 -21.97 -8.27 6.56
CA LEU A 29 -23.08 -9.04 6.00
C LEU A 29 -23.45 -10.24 6.88
N LEU A 30 -22.44 -10.90 7.43
CA LEU A 30 -22.62 -11.98 8.41
C LEU A 30 -21.78 -11.66 9.64
N LYS A 31 -22.38 -11.73 10.81
CA LYS A 31 -21.68 -11.51 12.08
C LYS A 31 -21.50 -12.84 12.79
N GLN A 32 -20.28 -13.13 13.18
CA GLN A 32 -19.93 -14.35 13.89
C GLN A 32 -20.63 -14.45 15.25
N ASP A 33 -21.25 -15.60 15.52
CA ASP A 33 -21.77 -16.02 16.81
C ASP A 33 -21.45 -17.53 17.02
N PRO A 34 -20.26 -17.88 17.52
CA PRO A 34 -19.84 -19.27 17.67
C PRO A 34 -20.74 -20.09 18.61
N GLN A 35 -21.58 -19.45 19.43
CA GLN A 35 -22.49 -20.10 20.36
C GLN A 35 -23.79 -20.57 19.69
N ALA A 36 -24.12 -20.07 18.50
CA ALA A 36 -25.38 -20.39 17.82
C ALA A 36 -25.45 -21.80 17.22
N GLY A 37 -24.34 -22.53 17.13
CA GLY A 37 -24.32 -23.95 16.81
C GLY A 37 -24.47 -24.34 15.34
N ASP A 38 -24.85 -23.42 14.46
CA ASP A 38 -24.89 -23.69 13.03
C ASP A 38 -23.58 -23.26 12.31
N PRO A 39 -23.21 -23.87 11.16
CA PRO A 39 -21.95 -23.54 10.48
C PRO A 39 -21.83 -22.11 10.01
N LEU A 40 -22.91 -21.44 9.61
CA LEU A 40 -22.87 -20.05 9.12
C LEU A 40 -22.66 -19.06 10.27
N SER A 41 -23.09 -19.39 11.47
CA SER A 41 -22.86 -18.55 12.64
C SER A 41 -21.39 -18.45 13.04
N ARG A 42 -20.54 -19.33 12.54
CA ARG A 42 -19.08 -19.27 12.73
C ARG A 42 -18.38 -18.28 11.80
N LEU A 43 -19.08 -17.71 10.82
CA LEU A 43 -18.54 -16.85 9.80
C LEU A 43 -18.82 -15.38 10.12
N ASN A 44 -17.77 -14.57 10.15
CA ASN A 44 -17.85 -13.13 9.99
C ASN A 44 -17.50 -12.79 8.54
N PHE A 45 -18.40 -12.13 7.81
CA PHE A 45 -18.18 -11.76 6.43
C PHE A 45 -18.45 -10.26 6.24
N THR A 46 -17.43 -9.55 5.76
CA THR A 46 -17.50 -8.11 5.53
C THR A 46 -17.25 -7.77 4.07
N VAL A 47 -17.91 -6.71 3.62
CA VAL A 47 -17.73 -6.10 2.30
C VAL A 47 -17.47 -4.63 2.48
N GLY A 48 -16.49 -4.12 1.76
CA GLY A 48 -16.17 -2.70 1.76
C GLY A 48 -15.57 -2.28 0.43
N GLY A 49 -15.23 -1.02 0.33
CA GLY A 49 -14.62 -0.55 -0.91
C GLY A 49 -14.36 0.94 -0.94
N SER A 50 -13.91 1.39 -2.10
CA SER A 50 -13.67 2.81 -2.34
C SER A 50 -13.81 3.08 -3.82
N ILE A 51 -14.60 4.10 -4.19
CA ILE A 51 -14.72 4.61 -5.55
C ILE A 51 -13.92 5.89 -5.62
N ARG A 52 -12.99 6.01 -6.60
CA ARG A 52 -11.95 7.04 -6.63
C ARG A 52 -11.71 7.65 -8.02
N PRO A 53 -12.65 8.38 -8.62
CA PRO A 53 -12.36 9.15 -9.81
C PRO A 53 -11.35 10.26 -9.48
N GLN A 54 -10.37 10.44 -10.36
CA GLN A 54 -9.24 11.34 -10.17
C GLN A 54 -8.93 12.08 -11.45
N PHE A 55 -8.51 13.34 -11.33
CA PHE A 55 -8.01 14.15 -12.42
C PHE A 55 -6.60 14.63 -12.09
N ASN A 56 -5.68 14.40 -13.02
CA ASN A 56 -4.31 14.87 -12.94
C ASN A 56 -4.04 15.86 -14.06
N MET A 57 -3.34 16.95 -13.75
CA MET A 57 -2.95 17.95 -14.71
C MET A 57 -1.52 18.41 -14.42
N MET A 58 -0.59 18.07 -15.31
CA MET A 58 0.78 18.62 -15.23
C MET A 58 0.82 20.03 -15.80
N THR A 59 1.52 20.90 -15.09
CA THR A 59 1.67 22.32 -15.37
C THR A 59 3.16 22.71 -15.41
N GLY A 60 3.44 23.98 -15.69
CA GLY A 60 4.82 24.48 -15.83
C GLY A 60 5.41 24.20 -17.22
N ASP A 61 6.71 24.45 -17.35
CA ASP A 61 7.48 24.33 -18.60
C ASP A 61 8.12 22.95 -18.78
N GLY A 62 7.96 22.07 -17.81
CA GLY A 62 8.51 20.73 -17.82
C GLY A 62 7.79 19.75 -18.75
N ASP A 63 8.30 18.53 -18.85
CA ASP A 63 7.67 17.46 -19.59
C ASP A 63 6.32 17.10 -18.96
N LYS A 64 5.27 17.11 -19.74
CA LYS A 64 3.90 16.82 -19.29
C LYS A 64 3.51 15.36 -19.50
N GLY A 65 4.31 14.60 -20.27
CA GLY A 65 4.06 13.21 -20.54
C GLY A 65 2.61 12.91 -20.93
N SER A 66 2.04 11.85 -20.36
CA SER A 66 0.64 11.45 -20.53
C SER A 66 -0.36 12.27 -19.68
N TYR A 67 0.13 13.09 -18.74
CA TYR A 67 -0.70 13.79 -17.74
C TYR A 67 -1.05 15.22 -18.12
N LYS A 68 -1.27 15.51 -19.39
CA LYS A 68 -1.59 16.89 -19.82
C LYS A 68 -2.88 17.40 -19.17
N ARG A 69 -3.91 16.61 -19.19
CA ARG A 69 -5.24 16.90 -18.60
C ARG A 69 -6.08 15.64 -18.70
N ASN A 70 -5.88 14.66 -17.83
CA ASN A 70 -6.54 13.37 -17.94
C ASN A 70 -7.26 12.99 -16.67
N GLY A 71 -8.44 12.36 -16.85
CA GLY A 71 -9.12 11.61 -15.80
C GLY A 71 -8.54 10.21 -15.67
N PHE A 72 -8.50 9.71 -14.46
CA PHE A 72 -8.00 8.39 -14.10
C PHE A 72 -8.93 7.72 -13.10
N ASP A 73 -8.81 6.40 -13.01
CA ASP A 73 -9.24 5.69 -11.82
C ASP A 73 -8.14 5.78 -10.75
N GLY A 74 -8.40 6.49 -9.66
CA GLY A 74 -7.48 6.66 -8.53
C GLY A 74 -7.37 5.43 -7.62
N GLY A 75 -7.63 4.23 -8.15
CA GLY A 75 -7.56 2.96 -7.44
C GLY A 75 -8.87 2.54 -6.79
N THR A 76 -9.98 2.67 -7.51
CA THR A 76 -11.28 2.09 -7.14
C THR A 76 -11.15 0.61 -6.84
N ARG A 77 -11.74 0.17 -5.73
CA ARG A 77 -11.61 -1.20 -5.24
C ARG A 77 -12.79 -1.67 -4.44
N PHE A 78 -13.04 -2.97 -4.51
CA PHE A 78 -13.99 -3.71 -3.66
C PHE A 78 -13.22 -4.72 -2.82
N ARG A 79 -13.60 -4.86 -1.56
CA ARG A 79 -12.96 -5.72 -0.57
C ARG A 79 -13.95 -6.70 -0.02
N PHE A 80 -13.51 -7.93 0.17
CA PHE A 80 -14.27 -9.02 0.76
C PHE A 80 -13.38 -9.69 1.79
N ALA A 81 -13.82 -9.77 3.04
CA ALA A 81 -13.09 -10.44 4.09
C ALA A 81 -13.97 -11.47 4.79
N ALA A 82 -13.40 -12.62 5.04
CA ALA A 82 -14.03 -13.72 5.77
C ALA A 82 -13.14 -14.12 6.95
N ASP A 83 -13.74 -14.29 8.12
CA ASP A 83 -13.12 -14.85 9.33
C ASP A 83 -14.04 -15.95 9.85
N TYR A 84 -13.61 -17.20 9.77
CA TYR A 84 -14.37 -18.37 10.16
C TYR A 84 -13.76 -19.00 11.40
N TYR A 85 -14.47 -18.95 12.51
CA TYR A 85 -14.07 -19.54 13.77
C TYR A 85 -13.99 -21.06 13.66
N LEU A 86 -12.83 -21.63 13.98
CA LEU A 86 -12.61 -23.08 13.97
C LEU A 86 -12.79 -23.68 15.37
N PHE A 87 -11.88 -23.35 16.27
CA PHE A 87 -11.87 -23.81 17.66
C PHE A 87 -10.88 -22.99 18.49
N ASP A 88 -11.04 -22.95 19.81
CA ASP A 88 -10.22 -22.20 20.75
C ASP A 88 -10.08 -20.71 20.37
N ASP A 89 -8.87 -20.28 20.02
CA ASP A 89 -8.56 -18.94 19.49
C ASP A 89 -8.17 -18.96 18.01
N ILE A 90 -8.47 -20.06 17.30
CA ILE A 90 -8.07 -20.26 15.91
C ILE A 90 -9.23 -19.99 14.97
N SER A 91 -8.99 -19.09 14.02
CA SER A 91 -9.87 -18.79 12.88
C SER A 91 -9.17 -19.06 11.56
N TRP A 92 -9.93 -19.51 10.57
CA TRP A 92 -9.54 -19.45 9.17
C TRP A 92 -9.94 -18.10 8.59
N ILE A 93 -8.98 -17.40 7.98
CA ILE A 93 -9.21 -16.09 7.37
C ILE A 93 -8.99 -16.12 5.86
N SER A 94 -9.75 -15.32 5.14
CA SER A 94 -9.57 -15.11 3.70
C SER A 94 -9.90 -13.68 3.34
N TYR A 95 -9.16 -13.14 2.38
CA TYR A 95 -9.31 -11.77 1.92
C TYR A 95 -9.19 -11.69 0.41
N TYR A 96 -10.07 -10.94 -0.22
CA TYR A 96 -10.04 -10.63 -1.64
C TYR A 96 -10.22 -9.13 -1.88
N GLU A 97 -9.32 -8.51 -2.64
CA GLU A 97 -9.45 -7.13 -3.11
C GLU A 97 -9.40 -7.09 -4.63
N LEU A 98 -10.49 -6.58 -5.22
CA LEU A 98 -10.66 -6.39 -6.65
C LEU A 98 -10.53 -4.90 -6.99
N GLY A 99 -9.53 -4.53 -7.78
CA GLY A 99 -9.46 -3.21 -8.41
C GLY A 99 -10.37 -3.15 -9.63
N VAL A 100 -11.06 -2.03 -9.81
CA VAL A 100 -11.95 -1.80 -10.95
C VAL A 100 -11.59 -0.46 -11.58
N ASN A 101 -11.20 -0.49 -12.85
CA ASN A 101 -11.01 0.73 -13.63
C ASN A 101 -12.37 1.18 -14.20
N ILE A 102 -13.05 2.09 -13.50
CA ILE A 102 -14.39 2.55 -13.87
C ILE A 102 -14.42 3.20 -15.26
N PRO A 103 -13.52 4.13 -15.63
CA PRO A 103 -13.47 4.67 -16.99
C PRO A 103 -13.36 3.60 -18.07
N ALA A 104 -12.49 2.62 -17.87
CA ALA A 104 -12.33 1.52 -18.83
C ALA A 104 -13.54 0.57 -18.86
N LEU A 105 -14.20 0.34 -17.72
CA LEU A 105 -15.37 -0.52 -17.62
C LEU A 105 -16.57 0.05 -18.38
N PHE A 106 -16.75 1.38 -18.37
CA PHE A 106 -17.87 2.06 -19.04
C PHE A 106 -17.49 2.63 -20.40
N ASP A 107 -16.29 2.36 -20.89
CA ASP A 107 -15.79 2.86 -22.18
C ASP A 107 -15.99 4.39 -22.31
N TRP A 108 -15.58 5.10 -21.24
CA TRP A 108 -15.67 6.56 -21.22
C TRP A 108 -14.68 7.14 -22.23
N ASP A 109 -14.96 8.35 -22.66
CA ASP A 109 -14.24 9.01 -23.73
C ASP A 109 -12.71 9.14 -23.50
N ASN A 110 -12.01 9.58 -24.55
CA ASN A 110 -10.56 9.72 -24.59
C ASN A 110 -9.95 10.79 -23.64
N HIS A 111 -10.74 11.44 -22.79
CA HIS A 111 -10.26 12.27 -21.69
C HIS A 111 -9.84 11.44 -20.47
N TYR A 112 -10.16 10.15 -20.45
CA TYR A 112 -9.75 9.23 -19.42
C TYR A 112 -8.65 8.32 -19.96
N ALA A 113 -7.63 8.07 -19.11
CA ALA A 113 -6.58 7.15 -19.47
C ALA A 113 -7.14 5.75 -19.71
N GLU A 114 -6.96 5.22 -20.91
CA GLU A 114 -7.33 3.86 -21.26
C GLU A 114 -6.46 2.89 -20.48
N GLY A 115 -7.07 2.11 -19.61
CA GLY A 115 -6.42 1.00 -18.92
C GLY A 115 -6.57 -0.27 -19.73
N ALA A 116 -5.51 -1.06 -19.80
CA ALA A 116 -5.54 -2.34 -20.51
C ALA A 116 -6.52 -3.36 -19.90
N ASN A 117 -6.89 -3.20 -18.62
CA ASN A 117 -7.75 -4.12 -17.89
C ASN A 117 -8.87 -3.37 -17.14
N ASN A 118 -10.11 -3.82 -17.34
CA ASN A 118 -11.27 -3.31 -16.62
C ASN A 118 -11.25 -3.67 -15.12
N THR A 119 -10.63 -4.81 -14.80
CA THR A 119 -10.49 -5.30 -13.42
C THR A 119 -9.10 -5.86 -13.17
N THR A 120 -8.63 -5.74 -11.94
CA THR A 120 -7.33 -6.26 -11.50
C THR A 120 -7.47 -6.91 -10.13
N ARG A 121 -6.99 -8.15 -9.99
CA ARG A 121 -6.85 -8.75 -8.66
C ARG A 121 -5.72 -8.03 -7.93
N ARG A 122 -6.06 -7.26 -6.90
CA ARG A 122 -5.08 -6.55 -6.08
C ARG A 122 -4.53 -7.43 -4.98
N MET A 123 -5.39 -8.13 -4.24
CA MET A 123 -5.00 -9.09 -3.21
C MET A 123 -5.92 -10.30 -3.23
N LEU A 124 -5.37 -11.46 -2.92
CA LEU A 124 -6.09 -12.70 -2.65
C LEU A 124 -5.21 -13.60 -1.79
N TYR A 125 -5.57 -13.74 -0.54
CA TYR A 125 -4.85 -14.61 0.39
C TYR A 125 -5.80 -15.29 1.37
N THR A 126 -5.30 -16.38 1.95
CA THR A 126 -5.99 -17.14 2.98
C THR A 126 -5.00 -17.60 4.03
N GLY A 127 -5.47 -17.99 5.21
CA GLY A 127 -4.58 -18.45 6.26
C GLY A 127 -5.28 -18.75 7.58
N LEU A 128 -4.47 -18.89 8.62
CA LEU A 128 -4.90 -19.12 9.98
C LEU A 128 -4.51 -17.94 10.86
N LYS A 129 -5.41 -17.52 11.72
CA LYS A 129 -5.22 -16.48 12.72
C LYS A 129 -5.43 -17.08 14.09
N SER A 130 -4.56 -16.74 15.03
CA SER A 130 -4.67 -17.06 16.44
C SER A 130 -4.09 -15.90 17.27
N ASP A 131 -4.73 -15.57 18.36
CA ASP A 131 -4.20 -14.55 19.29
C ASP A 131 -2.95 -15.09 20.01
N THR A 132 -2.92 -16.40 20.28
CA THR A 132 -1.79 -17.07 20.94
C THR A 132 -0.62 -17.29 20.01
N TRP A 133 -0.86 -17.76 18.76
CA TRP A 133 0.20 -18.20 17.85
C TRP A 133 0.53 -17.21 16.74
N GLY A 134 -0.24 -16.13 16.61
CA GLY A 134 -0.10 -15.16 15.53
C GLY A 134 -0.88 -15.55 14.28
N THR A 135 -0.55 -14.91 13.17
CA THR A 135 -1.26 -15.06 11.90
C THR A 135 -0.32 -15.55 10.82
N LEU A 136 -0.68 -16.64 10.16
CA LEU A 136 0.04 -17.20 9.01
C LEU A 136 -0.87 -17.15 7.78
N THR A 137 -0.43 -16.48 6.72
CA THR A 137 -1.22 -16.31 5.48
C THR A 137 -0.40 -16.70 4.25
N TYR A 138 -1.08 -17.17 3.22
CA TYR A 138 -0.49 -17.45 1.93
C TYR A 138 -1.32 -16.84 0.79
N GLY A 139 -0.66 -16.27 -0.19
CA GLY A 139 -1.28 -15.72 -1.39
C GLY A 139 -0.68 -14.40 -1.82
N GLN A 140 -1.46 -13.62 -2.61
CA GLN A 140 -1.12 -12.25 -2.99
C GLN A 140 -1.60 -11.29 -1.90
N GLN A 141 -0.67 -10.62 -1.24
CA GLN A 141 -0.94 -9.76 -0.09
C GLN A 141 0.15 -8.69 0.05
N ASN A 142 -0.09 -7.67 0.87
CA ASN A 142 0.93 -6.66 1.13
C ASN A 142 2.24 -7.27 1.61
N SER A 143 3.34 -6.80 1.04
CA SER A 143 4.69 -7.14 1.53
C SER A 143 4.89 -6.63 2.95
N ILE A 144 5.85 -7.21 3.65
CA ILE A 144 6.24 -6.72 4.99
C ILE A 144 6.81 -5.30 4.88
N TYR A 145 7.57 -5.01 3.83
CA TYR A 145 8.11 -3.66 3.63
C TYR A 145 6.98 -2.62 3.52
N TYR A 146 5.91 -2.94 2.77
CA TYR A 146 4.76 -2.03 2.69
C TYR A 146 4.00 -1.94 4.01
N ASP A 147 3.66 -3.06 4.67
CA ASP A 147 2.89 -3.06 5.92
C ASP A 147 3.58 -2.30 7.06
N VAL A 148 4.91 -2.34 7.11
CA VAL A 148 5.72 -1.81 8.22
C VAL A 148 6.27 -0.41 7.93
N VAL A 149 6.66 -0.14 6.69
CA VAL A 149 7.33 1.10 6.28
C VAL A 149 6.48 1.92 5.33
N GLY A 150 6.15 1.38 4.16
CA GLY A 150 5.50 2.13 3.08
C GLY A 150 4.12 2.69 3.47
N VAL A 151 3.30 1.94 4.20
CA VAL A 151 1.95 2.36 4.62
C VAL A 151 1.97 3.63 5.48
N LYS A 152 3.06 3.90 6.19
CA LYS A 152 3.18 5.06 7.08
C LYS A 152 3.31 6.38 6.31
N THR A 153 3.80 6.34 5.10
CA THR A 153 3.94 7.49 4.21
C THR A 153 2.96 7.50 3.03
N ASP A 154 2.29 6.38 2.73
CA ASP A 154 1.24 6.26 1.70
C ASP A 154 -0.10 6.88 2.17
N ILE A 155 -0.08 8.16 2.52
CA ILE A 155 -1.22 8.91 3.07
C ILE A 155 -1.75 10.03 2.17
N TRP A 156 -1.07 10.34 1.11
CA TRP A 156 -1.43 11.30 0.06
C TRP A 156 -1.98 10.60 -1.18
N ASP A 157 -2.50 11.38 -2.09
CA ASP A 157 -3.16 10.86 -3.29
C ASP A 157 -2.25 10.84 -4.52
N TYR A 158 -1.18 11.66 -4.55
CA TYR A 158 -0.15 11.60 -5.56
C TYR A 158 0.86 10.48 -5.26
N ASP A 159 1.29 9.77 -6.32
CA ASP A 159 2.22 8.65 -6.19
C ASP A 159 3.64 9.15 -5.89
N MET A 160 4.00 9.15 -4.63
CA MET A 160 5.36 9.43 -4.17
C MET A 160 6.30 8.27 -4.48
N ILE A 161 7.57 8.58 -4.68
CA ILE A 161 8.57 7.62 -5.12
C ILE A 161 9.71 7.40 -4.13
N GLY A 162 9.74 8.15 -3.03
CA GLY A 162 10.85 8.09 -2.08
C GLY A 162 10.96 6.77 -1.32
N GLN A 163 9.83 6.10 -1.03
CA GLN A 163 9.80 4.84 -0.27
C GLN A 163 9.88 3.58 -1.13
N ALA A 164 9.86 3.70 -2.43
CA ALA A 164 10.06 2.64 -3.38
C ALA A 164 9.06 1.45 -3.49
N PRO A 165 8.11 1.14 -2.58
CA PRO A 165 7.19 0.02 -2.86
C PRO A 165 6.46 0.24 -4.17
N GLY A 166 6.61 -0.73 -5.09
CA GLY A 166 6.03 -0.61 -6.44
C GLY A 166 6.87 0.16 -7.46
N ASN A 167 7.95 0.84 -7.06
CA ASN A 167 8.81 1.60 -7.98
C ASN A 167 9.86 0.75 -8.71
N GLY A 168 9.96 -0.53 -8.39
CA GLY A 168 10.80 -1.47 -9.13
C GLY A 168 10.24 -1.83 -10.50
N ILE A 169 10.22 -3.09 -10.81
CA ILE A 169 9.62 -3.61 -12.04
C ILE A 169 8.10 -3.60 -11.97
N ASN A 170 7.59 -4.19 -10.91
CA ASN A 170 6.18 -4.27 -10.55
C ASN A 170 6.10 -4.88 -9.15
N GLY A 171 5.51 -4.17 -8.19
CA GLY A 171 5.48 -4.56 -6.79
C GLY A 171 4.78 -5.89 -6.48
N ASP A 172 3.93 -6.36 -7.39
CA ASP A 172 3.29 -7.66 -7.28
C ASP A 172 4.29 -8.80 -7.58
N TYR A 173 5.20 -8.59 -8.55
CA TYR A 173 6.17 -9.58 -9.01
C TYR A 173 7.52 -9.47 -8.30
N ASP A 174 8.01 -8.26 -8.03
CA ASP A 174 9.30 -8.05 -7.35
C ASP A 174 9.24 -8.22 -5.83
N GLY A 175 8.03 -8.34 -5.28
CA GLY A 175 7.84 -8.62 -3.87
C GLY A 175 7.82 -7.38 -2.98
N SER A 176 7.83 -6.17 -3.52
CA SER A 176 7.94 -4.93 -2.74
C SER A 176 6.62 -4.36 -2.26
N TYR A 177 5.50 -4.66 -2.95
CA TYR A 177 4.20 -4.05 -2.66
C TYR A 177 3.12 -5.10 -2.34
N ARG A 178 2.32 -5.54 -3.33
CA ARG A 178 1.29 -6.60 -3.16
C ARG A 178 1.84 -7.93 -3.65
N SER A 179 2.77 -8.47 -2.89
CA SER A 179 3.57 -9.63 -3.29
C SER A 179 2.72 -10.85 -3.58
N ARG A 180 2.89 -11.42 -4.77
CA ARG A 180 2.28 -12.69 -5.20
C ARG A 180 3.09 -13.86 -4.61
N ASN A 181 2.45 -15.02 -4.48
CA ASN A 181 3.08 -16.26 -4.03
C ASN A 181 3.94 -16.05 -2.76
N MET A 182 3.34 -15.43 -1.74
CA MET A 182 4.01 -15.12 -0.48
C MET A 182 3.37 -15.87 0.68
N LEU A 183 4.21 -16.53 1.48
CA LEU A 183 3.87 -16.98 2.83
C LEU A 183 4.30 -15.90 3.81
N LYS A 184 3.39 -15.38 4.64
CA LYS A 184 3.65 -14.33 5.62
C LYS A 184 3.19 -14.75 7.00
N TYR A 185 4.03 -14.49 7.98
CA TYR A 185 3.73 -14.66 9.39
C TYR A 185 3.81 -13.31 10.11
N LYS A 186 2.86 -13.07 11.00
CA LYS A 186 2.81 -11.92 11.90
C LYS A 186 2.54 -12.38 13.32
N LYS A 187 3.26 -11.83 14.30
CA LYS A 187 3.02 -12.04 15.72
C LYS A 187 3.27 -10.75 16.50
N THR A 188 2.32 -10.38 17.34
CA THR A 188 2.46 -9.28 18.31
C THR A 188 3.06 -9.83 19.60
N VAL A 189 4.11 -9.19 20.10
CA VAL A 189 4.77 -9.50 21.36
C VAL A 189 4.97 -8.20 22.14
N GLY A 190 4.15 -8.00 23.19
CA GLY A 190 4.10 -6.71 23.89
C GLY A 190 3.67 -5.59 22.93
N ASP A 191 4.49 -4.55 22.86
CA ASP A 191 4.25 -3.39 22.00
C ASP A 191 4.91 -3.51 20.62
N VAL A 192 5.37 -4.71 20.21
CA VAL A 192 6.04 -4.93 18.94
C VAL A 192 5.29 -5.94 18.10
N ASP A 193 4.99 -5.55 16.86
CA ASP A 193 4.55 -6.46 15.79
C ASP A 193 5.77 -6.98 15.05
N LEU A 194 5.98 -8.29 15.05
CA LEU A 194 7.06 -8.97 14.36
C LEU A 194 6.53 -9.65 13.09
N TYR A 195 7.29 -9.53 12.02
CA TYR A 195 6.91 -10.05 10.70
C TYR A 195 8.04 -10.87 10.08
N GLY A 196 7.67 -11.96 9.42
CA GLY A 196 8.54 -12.76 8.56
C GLY A 196 7.81 -13.26 7.34
N SER A 197 8.47 -13.31 6.17
CA SER A 197 7.86 -13.87 4.97
C SER A 197 8.86 -14.62 4.11
N TYR A 198 8.31 -15.53 3.30
CA TYR A 198 9.00 -16.20 2.22
C TYR A 198 8.30 -15.92 0.90
N LEU A 199 9.06 -15.48 -0.10
CA LEU A 199 8.62 -15.21 -1.46
C LEU A 199 8.98 -16.42 -2.33
N PHE A 200 8.00 -17.17 -2.77
CA PHE A 200 8.22 -18.28 -3.70
C PHE A 200 8.54 -17.77 -5.10
N GLU A 201 9.08 -18.64 -5.94
CA GLU A 201 9.23 -18.37 -7.37
C GLU A 201 7.87 -17.97 -7.98
N ASP A 202 7.88 -17.02 -8.91
CA ASP A 202 6.66 -16.56 -9.58
C ASP A 202 6.76 -16.70 -11.11
N SER A 203 5.63 -16.51 -11.77
CA SER A 203 5.55 -16.43 -13.23
C SER A 203 6.39 -15.26 -13.78
N GLU A 204 6.75 -15.35 -15.05
CA GLU A 204 7.43 -14.25 -15.73
C GLU A 204 6.54 -13.01 -15.81
N TYR A 205 7.15 -11.86 -15.63
CA TYR A 205 6.58 -10.54 -15.87
C TYR A 205 7.28 -9.89 -17.09
N LEU A 206 6.51 -9.19 -17.91
CA LEU A 206 7.01 -8.48 -19.09
C LEU A 206 7.11 -6.98 -18.76
N PRO A 207 8.29 -6.47 -18.40
CA PRO A 207 8.47 -5.06 -18.06
C PRO A 207 8.41 -4.11 -19.26
N GLY A 208 8.21 -4.65 -20.45
CA GLY A 208 8.30 -3.95 -21.72
C GLY A 208 9.64 -4.19 -22.43
N ASN A 209 9.79 -3.63 -23.63
CA ASN A 209 11.04 -3.69 -24.42
C ASN A 209 11.53 -5.11 -24.77
N GLY A 210 10.65 -6.10 -24.76
CA GLY A 210 10.97 -7.50 -25.06
C GLY A 210 11.63 -8.28 -23.91
N LEU A 211 12.04 -7.63 -22.85
CA LEU A 211 12.68 -8.28 -21.71
C LEU A 211 11.67 -9.07 -20.86
N ARG A 212 12.19 -10.03 -20.11
CA ARG A 212 11.45 -10.85 -19.16
C ARG A 212 12.09 -10.82 -17.78
N TYR A 213 11.27 -10.59 -16.77
CA TYR A 213 11.66 -10.64 -15.37
C TYR A 213 11.03 -11.85 -14.70
N LYS A 214 11.80 -12.59 -13.92
CA LYS A 214 11.31 -13.73 -13.17
C LYS A 214 11.93 -13.76 -11.77
N ARG A 215 11.08 -13.59 -10.74
CA ARG A 215 11.49 -13.84 -9.36
C ARG A 215 11.78 -15.32 -9.16
N LYS A 216 12.97 -15.64 -8.63
CA LYS A 216 13.40 -17.00 -8.28
C LYS A 216 13.08 -17.34 -6.82
N GLY A 217 12.99 -16.34 -5.97
CA GLY A 217 12.65 -16.47 -4.56
C GLY A 217 13.06 -15.23 -3.79
N GLY A 218 12.79 -15.24 -2.49
CA GLY A 218 13.14 -14.14 -1.61
C GLY A 218 12.51 -14.26 -0.24
N GLY A 219 12.54 -13.18 0.52
CA GLY A 219 11.91 -13.09 1.82
C GLY A 219 12.02 -11.72 2.42
N SER A 220 11.25 -11.48 3.47
CA SER A 220 11.26 -10.21 4.18
C SER A 220 11.16 -10.44 5.67
N VAL A 221 11.75 -9.52 6.42
CA VAL A 221 11.54 -9.40 7.86
C VAL A 221 11.25 -7.95 8.21
N GLY A 222 10.48 -7.74 9.29
CA GLY A 222 10.16 -6.40 9.75
C GLY A 222 9.65 -6.41 11.18
N ALA A 223 9.73 -5.24 11.79
CA ALA A 223 9.18 -4.98 13.10
C ALA A 223 8.51 -3.61 13.12
N ASP A 224 7.34 -3.53 13.75
CA ASP A 224 6.63 -2.28 14.00
C ASP A 224 6.47 -2.10 15.51
N TYR A 225 7.11 -1.07 16.06
CA TYR A 225 7.12 -0.76 17.48
C TYR A 225 6.10 0.34 17.80
N HIS A 226 5.10 0.02 18.61
CA HIS A 226 4.10 0.93 19.13
C HIS A 226 4.67 1.64 20.37
N ILE A 227 5.45 2.70 20.17
CA ILE A 227 6.14 3.46 21.23
C ILE A 227 5.12 4.05 22.22
N MET A 228 4.00 4.52 21.68
CA MET A 228 2.81 4.95 22.42
C MET A 228 1.58 4.80 21.51
N LYS A 229 0.39 5.03 22.04
CA LYS A 229 -0.89 4.80 21.34
C LYS A 229 -0.96 5.45 19.94
N ASP A 230 -0.35 6.62 19.80
CA ASP A 230 -0.39 7.47 18.60
C ASP A 230 0.96 7.60 17.88
N LEU A 231 2.00 6.88 18.34
CA LEU A 231 3.34 6.91 17.77
C LEU A 231 3.85 5.50 17.48
N THR A 232 4.10 5.21 16.22
CA THR A 232 4.65 3.93 15.75
C THR A 232 5.92 4.16 14.94
N TRP A 233 6.87 3.23 15.11
CA TRP A 233 8.12 3.19 14.37
C TRP A 233 8.34 1.82 13.77
N GLY A 234 8.42 1.75 12.44
CA GLY A 234 8.62 0.53 11.70
C GLY A 234 9.95 0.47 10.98
N THR A 235 10.51 -0.73 10.87
CA THR A 235 11.68 -1.02 10.04
C THR A 235 11.50 -2.37 9.36
N ALA A 236 11.92 -2.46 8.09
CA ALA A 236 11.80 -3.68 7.32
C ALA A 236 12.94 -3.84 6.32
N TRP A 237 13.24 -5.09 6.01
CA TRP A 237 14.13 -5.50 4.93
C TRP A 237 13.41 -6.50 4.02
N ASN A 238 13.45 -6.26 2.72
CA ASN A 238 12.96 -7.17 1.69
C ASN A 238 14.10 -7.55 0.75
N TYR A 239 14.29 -8.85 0.56
CA TYR A 239 15.23 -9.43 -0.36
C TYR A 239 14.49 -10.19 -1.46
N THR A 240 14.91 -10.00 -2.71
CA THR A 240 14.40 -10.73 -3.86
C THR A 240 15.55 -11.12 -4.79
N ARG A 241 15.64 -12.40 -5.11
CA ARG A 241 16.53 -12.90 -6.18
C ARG A 241 15.74 -13.09 -7.45
N ALA A 242 16.16 -12.45 -8.53
CA ALA A 242 15.41 -12.45 -9.77
C ALA A 242 16.33 -12.54 -11.01
N GLU A 243 15.80 -13.12 -12.08
CA GLU A 243 16.43 -13.20 -13.39
C GLU A 243 15.80 -12.17 -14.32
N MET A 244 16.65 -11.36 -14.95
CA MET A 244 16.31 -10.56 -16.12
C MET A 244 16.85 -11.28 -17.36
N ARG A 245 16.00 -11.49 -18.36
CA ARG A 245 16.34 -12.22 -19.59
C ARG A 245 15.90 -11.47 -20.84
N ASP A 246 16.71 -11.48 -21.87
CA ASP A 246 16.37 -11.08 -23.22
C ASP A 246 16.16 -12.34 -24.09
N PRO A 247 14.90 -12.67 -24.48
CA PRO A 247 14.62 -13.83 -25.31
C PRO A 247 15.21 -13.74 -26.72
N SER A 248 15.51 -12.55 -27.23
CA SER A 248 16.00 -12.34 -28.58
C SER A 248 17.48 -12.68 -28.71
N THR A 249 18.27 -12.47 -27.67
CA THR A 249 19.71 -12.74 -27.62
C THR A 249 20.06 -13.97 -26.79
N SER A 250 19.08 -14.51 -26.05
CA SER A 250 19.29 -15.54 -25.01
C SER A 250 20.20 -15.09 -23.86
N ASP A 251 20.43 -13.78 -23.74
CA ASP A 251 21.23 -13.20 -22.66
C ASP A 251 20.40 -13.08 -21.38
N SER A 252 21.04 -13.28 -20.23
CA SER A 252 20.39 -13.16 -18.95
C SER A 252 21.33 -12.74 -17.83
N LYS A 253 20.77 -12.11 -16.79
CA LYS A 253 21.48 -11.76 -15.57
C LYS A 253 20.63 -12.01 -14.35
N ILE A 254 21.23 -12.60 -13.32
CA ILE A 254 20.64 -12.75 -12.00
C ILE A 254 20.97 -11.48 -11.18
N TYR A 255 19.95 -10.94 -10.54
CA TYR A 255 20.06 -9.81 -9.64
C TYR A 255 19.64 -10.23 -8.22
N ASP A 256 20.46 -9.86 -7.25
CA ASP A 256 20.08 -9.84 -5.85
C ASP A 256 19.60 -8.42 -5.52
N GLN A 257 18.31 -8.30 -5.19
CA GLN A 257 17.62 -7.04 -4.97
C GLN A 257 17.36 -6.85 -3.48
N ASN A 258 17.70 -5.71 -2.94
CA ASN A 258 17.46 -5.39 -1.53
C ASN A 258 16.72 -4.06 -1.38
N ILE A 259 15.77 -4.04 -0.47
CA ILE A 259 15.09 -2.84 0.00
C ILE A 259 15.18 -2.84 1.52
N VAL A 260 15.80 -1.82 2.09
CA VAL A 260 15.82 -1.61 3.54
C VAL A 260 15.21 -0.25 3.82
N GLY A 261 14.28 -0.18 4.76
CA GLY A 261 13.65 1.09 5.09
C GLY A 261 13.16 1.16 6.52
N THR A 262 12.88 2.38 6.92
CA THR A 262 12.30 2.71 8.21
C THR A 262 11.32 3.86 8.06
N ALA A 263 10.26 3.86 8.86
CA ALA A 263 9.30 4.95 8.89
C ALA A 263 8.69 5.14 10.28
N LEU A 264 8.34 6.38 10.57
CA LEU A 264 7.67 6.80 11.78
C LEU A 264 6.33 7.44 11.40
N SER A 265 5.28 7.11 12.14
CA SER A 265 3.97 7.75 12.06
C SER A 265 3.57 8.22 13.45
N TRP A 266 3.19 9.50 13.56
CA TRP A 266 2.76 10.11 14.80
C TRP A 266 1.48 10.93 14.59
N THR A 267 0.43 10.60 15.35
CA THR A 267 -0.91 11.17 15.15
C THR A 267 -1.49 11.75 16.45
N PRO A 268 -0.79 12.71 17.10
CA PRO A 268 -1.28 13.31 18.32
C PRO A 268 -2.50 14.21 18.04
N ASP A 269 -3.62 13.95 18.76
CA ASP A 269 -4.86 14.69 18.64
C ASP A 269 -5.37 14.79 17.17
N ASN A 270 -5.29 16.00 16.59
CA ASN A 270 -5.71 16.28 15.21
C ASN A 270 -4.53 16.39 14.24
N TRP A 271 -3.30 16.23 14.70
CA TRP A 271 -2.13 16.23 13.84
C TRP A 271 -1.86 14.86 13.22
N THR A 272 -1.24 14.89 12.07
CA THR A 272 -0.65 13.72 11.42
C THR A 272 0.75 14.10 10.96
N PHE A 273 1.74 13.37 11.45
CA PHE A 273 3.13 13.47 11.01
C PHE A 273 3.58 12.09 10.52
N SER A 274 4.26 12.06 9.40
CA SER A 274 4.90 10.86 8.91
C SER A 274 6.25 11.20 8.30
N PHE A 275 7.22 10.35 8.54
CA PHE A 275 8.54 10.44 7.95
C PHE A 275 9.09 9.04 7.74
N GLY A 276 9.64 8.78 6.57
CA GLY A 276 10.28 7.51 6.28
C GLY A 276 11.38 7.64 5.25
N GLY A 277 12.19 6.61 5.12
CA GLY A 277 13.24 6.55 4.14
C GLY A 277 13.80 5.14 3.98
N GLY A 278 14.52 4.93 2.88
CA GLY A 278 15.08 3.63 2.59
C GLY A 278 16.30 3.67 1.69
N TRP A 279 16.97 2.52 1.64
CA TRP A 279 18.07 2.21 0.72
C TRP A 279 17.66 1.05 -0.17
N TYR A 280 17.93 1.18 -1.47
CA TYR A 280 17.47 0.28 -2.53
C TYR A 280 18.65 -0.18 -3.37
N GLN A 281 18.87 -1.47 -3.44
CA GLN A 281 19.97 -2.05 -4.22
C GLN A 281 19.43 -2.91 -5.37
N ASN A 282 19.87 -2.66 -6.59
CA ASN A 282 19.45 -3.39 -7.80
C ASN A 282 17.92 -3.49 -7.94
N PHE A 283 17.19 -2.45 -7.52
CA PHE A 283 15.74 -2.46 -7.45
C PHE A 283 15.10 -1.48 -8.44
N LEU A 284 15.59 -0.24 -8.47
CA LEU A 284 15.06 0.80 -9.35
C LEU A 284 15.57 0.64 -10.77
N THR A 285 14.70 0.81 -11.75
CA THR A 285 15.01 0.60 -13.16
C THR A 285 15.64 1.83 -13.80
N THR A 286 16.56 1.62 -14.74
CA THR A 286 17.18 2.71 -15.54
C THR A 286 16.38 3.05 -16.79
N LYS A 287 15.30 2.34 -17.08
CA LYS A 287 14.57 2.38 -18.37
C LYS A 287 15.42 1.93 -19.57
N LYS A 288 16.59 1.32 -19.36
CA LYS A 288 17.41 0.69 -20.42
C LYS A 288 16.84 -0.69 -20.78
N THR A 289 17.20 -1.17 -21.96
CA THR A 289 16.78 -2.49 -22.47
C THR A 289 17.84 -3.57 -22.34
N ASP A 290 19.04 -3.21 -21.84
CA ASP A 290 20.14 -4.13 -21.61
C ASP A 290 19.95 -4.87 -20.28
N VAL A 291 19.99 -6.20 -20.31
CA VAL A 291 19.83 -7.06 -19.12
C VAL A 291 20.90 -6.82 -18.06
N HIS A 292 22.10 -6.40 -18.43
CA HIS A 292 23.22 -6.17 -17.50
C HIS A 292 23.16 -4.82 -16.81
N ASN A 293 22.49 -3.81 -17.41
CA ASN A 293 22.39 -2.45 -16.92
C ASN A 293 20.92 -2.02 -16.67
N TYR A 294 20.02 -2.99 -16.48
CA TYR A 294 18.60 -2.73 -16.32
C TYR A 294 18.29 -1.97 -15.03
N PHE A 295 18.91 -2.35 -13.93
CA PHE A 295 18.74 -1.68 -12.63
C PHE A 295 19.84 -0.64 -12.40
N ALA A 296 19.47 0.40 -11.65
CA ALA A 296 20.32 1.56 -11.36
C ALA A 296 21.52 1.25 -10.43
N GLY A 297 21.54 0.07 -9.82
CA GLY A 297 22.45 -0.24 -8.71
C GLY A 297 21.88 0.26 -7.40
N ASP A 298 22.54 1.20 -6.73
CA ASP A 298 22.09 1.72 -5.44
C ASP A 298 21.32 3.04 -5.59
N ALA A 299 20.29 3.19 -4.75
CA ALA A 299 19.53 4.42 -4.60
C ALA A 299 19.05 4.57 -3.15
N TRP A 300 18.66 5.77 -2.77
CA TRP A 300 17.97 6.06 -1.52
C TRP A 300 16.80 7.00 -1.73
N GLY A 301 15.87 6.99 -0.79
CA GLY A 301 14.75 7.90 -0.82
C GLY A 301 14.23 8.20 0.56
N ILE A 302 13.53 9.34 0.65
CA ILE A 302 12.81 9.79 1.85
C ILE A 302 11.43 10.28 1.45
N GLU A 303 10.49 10.19 2.38
CA GLU A 303 9.15 10.75 2.28
C GLU A 303 8.74 11.38 3.61
N TYR A 304 7.91 12.42 3.56
CA TYR A 304 7.40 13.08 4.74
C TYR A 304 6.02 13.69 4.50
N PHE A 305 5.26 13.79 5.61
CA PHE A 305 3.93 14.39 5.64
C PHE A 305 3.72 15.12 6.96
N ALA A 306 3.04 16.26 6.91
CA ALA A 306 2.54 16.97 8.07
C ALA A 306 1.18 17.59 7.76
N GLY A 307 0.14 17.24 8.51
CA GLY A 307 -1.20 17.74 8.33
C GLY A 307 -1.94 17.97 9.63
N TYR A 308 -2.89 18.89 9.62
CA TYR A 308 -3.76 19.17 10.77
C TYR A 308 -5.22 19.09 10.36
N LYS A 309 -6.00 18.27 11.08
CA LYS A 309 -7.42 18.07 10.86
C LYS A 309 -8.24 19.04 11.70
N PHE A 310 -8.89 20.00 11.06
CA PHE A 310 -9.86 20.89 11.67
C PHE A 310 -11.23 20.22 11.69
N PRO A 311 -11.76 19.82 12.85
CA PRO A 311 -13.14 19.35 12.94
C PRO A 311 -14.11 20.51 12.71
N ILE A 312 -15.00 20.36 11.73
CA ILE A 312 -15.97 21.40 11.35
C ILE A 312 -17.36 21.00 11.80
N ASN A 313 -17.84 19.82 11.43
CA ASN A 313 -19.16 19.25 11.74
C ASN A 313 -20.32 20.18 11.38
N GLN A 314 -20.24 20.86 10.23
CA GLN A 314 -21.26 21.77 9.71
C GLN A 314 -21.49 21.56 8.21
N TYR A 315 -22.71 21.70 7.73
CA TYR A 315 -23.09 21.64 6.30
C TYR A 315 -22.55 20.42 5.54
N ALA A 316 -22.66 19.23 6.11
CA ALA A 316 -22.13 17.97 5.59
C ALA A 316 -20.57 17.90 5.55
N VAL A 317 -19.84 18.88 6.03
CA VAL A 317 -18.39 18.84 6.19
C VAL A 317 -18.03 18.39 7.59
N LYS A 318 -17.40 17.23 7.72
CA LYS A 318 -16.91 16.69 9.00
C LYS A 318 -15.59 17.36 9.41
N SER A 319 -14.66 17.44 8.48
CA SER A 319 -13.36 18.06 8.74
C SER A 319 -12.70 18.57 7.47
N ILE A 320 -11.78 19.50 7.66
CA ILE A 320 -10.86 20.00 6.64
C ILE A 320 -9.46 19.72 7.13
N GLN A 321 -8.60 19.16 6.27
CA GLN A 321 -7.21 18.86 6.59
C GLN A 321 -6.28 19.46 5.54
N PRO A 322 -5.74 20.67 5.76
CA PRO A 322 -4.56 21.12 5.03
C PRO A 322 -3.34 20.30 5.44
N TYR A 323 -2.43 20.07 4.48
CA TYR A 323 -1.21 19.33 4.72
C TYR A 323 -0.07 19.77 3.79
N PHE A 324 1.14 19.49 4.25
CA PHE A 324 2.37 19.60 3.50
C PHE A 324 2.98 18.22 3.38
N MET A 325 3.57 17.94 2.24
CA MET A 325 4.13 16.64 1.92
C MET A 325 5.33 16.78 0.99
N GLY A 326 6.15 15.74 0.90
CA GLY A 326 7.20 15.71 -0.09
C GLY A 326 8.00 14.43 -0.06
N ASP A 327 8.79 14.25 -1.11
CA ASP A 327 9.72 13.15 -1.23
C ASP A 327 11.04 13.55 -1.91
N ARG A 328 11.99 12.66 -1.80
CA ARG A 328 13.21 12.70 -2.62
C ARG A 328 13.66 11.29 -2.95
N LEU A 329 13.94 11.04 -4.21
CA LEU A 329 14.62 9.85 -4.70
C LEU A 329 15.93 10.24 -5.37
N GLN A 330 17.03 9.56 -5.00
CA GLN A 330 18.37 9.79 -5.51
C GLN A 330 19.03 8.48 -5.90
N TYR A 331 19.48 8.35 -7.17
CA TYR A 331 20.36 7.26 -7.59
C TYR A 331 21.80 7.60 -7.19
N VAL A 332 22.50 6.63 -6.60
CA VAL A 332 23.88 6.80 -6.10
C VAL A 332 24.89 6.42 -7.18
N ASN A 333 24.58 5.37 -7.93
CA ASN A 333 25.40 4.87 -9.01
C ASN A 333 24.56 4.49 -10.23
N GLY A 334 25.19 4.15 -11.34
CA GLY A 334 24.51 3.84 -12.59
C GLY A 334 24.07 5.12 -13.33
N ARG A 335 22.76 5.30 -13.53
CA ARG A 335 22.20 6.52 -14.13
C ARG A 335 22.22 7.65 -13.10
N ASN A 336 22.72 8.83 -13.46
CA ASN A 336 22.55 10.02 -12.63
C ASN A 336 21.07 10.47 -12.70
N TYR A 337 20.29 10.16 -11.67
CA TYR A 337 18.89 10.50 -11.57
C TYR A 337 18.54 10.97 -10.16
N GLN A 338 17.81 12.07 -10.09
CA GLN A 338 17.14 12.52 -8.89
C GLN A 338 15.75 13.05 -9.21
N ARG A 339 14.86 12.92 -8.25
CA ARG A 339 13.57 13.60 -8.23
C ARG A 339 13.28 14.08 -6.82
N ILE A 340 12.76 15.30 -6.72
CA ILE A 340 12.34 15.95 -5.48
C ILE A 340 10.95 16.49 -5.73
N ASP A 341 10.01 16.07 -4.92
CA ASP A 341 8.64 16.58 -4.92
C ASP A 341 8.35 17.28 -3.59
N ASN A 342 7.71 18.43 -3.65
CA ASN A 342 7.17 19.12 -2.49
C ASN A 342 5.73 19.51 -2.82
N GLY A 343 4.80 19.18 -1.95
CA GLY A 343 3.39 19.38 -2.24
C GLY A 343 2.64 20.05 -1.10
N LEU A 344 1.59 20.76 -1.49
CA LEU A 344 0.57 21.27 -0.60
C LEU A 344 -0.75 20.61 -0.96
N GLY A 345 -1.46 20.13 0.03
CA GLY A 345 -2.76 19.49 -0.16
C GLY A 345 -3.81 19.99 0.81
N ILE A 346 -5.06 19.75 0.45
CA ILE A 346 -6.20 19.97 1.30
C ILE A 346 -7.22 18.85 1.08
N SER A 347 -7.68 18.24 2.17
CA SER A 347 -8.70 17.19 2.16
C SER A 347 -9.96 17.66 2.86
N PHE A 348 -11.11 17.47 2.24
CA PHE A 348 -12.44 17.72 2.79
C PHE A 348 -13.10 16.38 3.06
N GLN A 349 -13.21 15.99 4.32
CA GLN A 349 -13.99 14.83 4.71
C GLN A 349 -15.45 15.26 4.85
N LEU A 350 -16.33 14.62 4.09
CA LEU A 350 -17.76 14.88 4.07
C LEU A 350 -18.53 13.76 4.80
N ASP A 351 -19.84 13.97 4.97
CA ASP A 351 -20.74 12.94 5.49
C ASP A 351 -20.81 11.72 4.55
N TYR A 352 -21.30 10.61 5.08
CA TYR A 352 -21.56 9.37 4.34
C TYR A 352 -20.36 8.75 3.61
N GLY A 353 -19.12 8.99 4.09
CA GLY A 353 -17.92 8.39 3.49
C GLY A 353 -17.36 9.13 2.28
N PHE A 354 -17.91 10.28 1.92
CA PHE A 354 -17.36 11.09 0.83
C PHE A 354 -16.14 11.90 1.27
N ARG A 355 -15.17 12.03 0.37
CA ARG A 355 -13.98 12.87 0.53
C ARG A 355 -13.62 13.53 -0.78
N VAL A 356 -13.13 14.76 -0.70
CA VAL A 356 -12.54 15.50 -1.82
C VAL A 356 -11.14 15.91 -1.44
N ASP A 357 -10.17 15.59 -2.28
CA ASP A 357 -8.77 15.95 -2.10
C ASP A 357 -8.30 16.82 -3.26
N TYR A 358 -7.50 17.83 -2.95
CA TYR A 358 -6.73 18.59 -3.92
C TYR A 358 -5.28 18.63 -3.47
N GLU A 359 -4.38 18.39 -4.42
CA GLU A 359 -2.93 18.46 -4.22
C GLU A 359 -2.27 19.27 -5.34
N HIS A 360 -1.32 20.10 -4.97
CA HIS A 360 -0.37 20.72 -5.89
C HIS A 360 1.04 20.30 -5.52
N VAL A 361 1.75 19.68 -6.46
CA VAL A 361 3.09 19.15 -6.26
C VAL A 361 4.06 19.89 -7.16
N PHE A 362 5.04 20.53 -6.55
CA PHE A 362 6.19 21.14 -7.21
C PHE A 362 7.26 20.09 -7.41
N THR A 363 7.62 19.81 -8.65
CA THR A 363 8.56 18.75 -9.03
C THR A 363 9.87 19.30 -9.57
N SER A 364 10.99 18.82 -9.05
CA SER A 364 12.32 19.03 -9.60
C SER A 364 12.96 17.68 -9.91
N SER A 365 13.22 17.40 -11.17
CA SER A 365 13.72 16.07 -11.58
C SER A 365 14.74 16.16 -12.72
N THR A 366 15.62 15.16 -12.79
CA THR A 366 16.63 15.04 -13.86
C THR A 366 16.00 14.86 -15.24
N ASP A 367 14.80 14.29 -15.32
CA ASP A 367 14.05 14.09 -16.56
C ASP A 367 13.05 15.24 -16.84
N ASN A 368 13.21 16.37 -16.14
CA ASN A 368 12.47 17.61 -16.36
C ASN A 368 10.94 17.43 -16.32
N LEU A 369 10.42 16.68 -15.34
CA LEU A 369 8.99 16.56 -15.13
C LEU A 369 8.37 17.91 -14.71
N GLY A 370 7.16 18.19 -15.19
CA GLY A 370 6.38 19.36 -14.77
C GLY A 370 5.73 19.19 -13.40
N ASP A 371 5.25 20.30 -12.85
CA ASP A 371 4.45 20.30 -11.62
C ASP A 371 3.11 19.60 -11.84
N MET A 372 2.53 19.05 -10.78
CA MET A 372 1.29 18.30 -10.84
C MET A 372 0.19 18.97 -10.01
N ASN A 373 -1.00 19.06 -10.60
CA ASN A 373 -2.25 19.29 -9.87
C ASN A 373 -3.07 18.00 -9.89
N LEU A 374 -3.61 17.62 -8.75
CA LEU A 374 -4.44 16.46 -8.60
C LEU A 374 -5.75 16.84 -7.89
N VAL A 375 -6.87 16.36 -8.41
CA VAL A 375 -8.17 16.40 -7.73
C VAL A 375 -8.70 14.98 -7.68
N ARG A 376 -9.04 14.48 -6.48
CA ARG A 376 -9.66 13.19 -6.29
C ARG A 376 -10.99 13.33 -5.56
N LEU A 377 -12.01 12.69 -6.11
CA LEU A 377 -13.22 12.39 -5.38
C LEU A 377 -13.11 10.97 -4.84
N ARG A 378 -13.53 10.78 -3.62
CA ARG A 378 -13.48 9.47 -2.97
C ARG A 378 -14.77 9.19 -2.22
N TYR A 379 -15.28 7.98 -2.39
CA TYR A 379 -16.38 7.44 -1.62
C TYR A 379 -15.97 6.11 -1.02
N ASP A 380 -15.94 6.03 0.31
CA ASP A 380 -15.58 4.83 1.05
C ASP A 380 -16.83 4.21 1.69
N PHE A 381 -17.00 2.88 1.54
CA PHE A 381 -18.12 2.12 2.09
C PHE A 381 -17.69 0.75 2.61
#